data_07a43d796a16cb42a02db40eab4eb09e
#
_entry.id   07a43d796a16cb42a02db40eab4eb09e
#
_cell.length_a   1.000
_cell.length_b   1.000
_cell.length_c   1.000
_cell.angle_alpha   90.00
_cell.angle_beta   90.00
_cell.angle_gamma   90.00
#
_symmetry.space_group_name_H-M   'P 1'
#
loop_
_entity.id
_entity.type
_entity.pdbx_description
1 polymer ?
#
loop_
_entity_poly.entity_id
_entity_poly.type
_entity_poly.pdbx_seq_one_letter_code
_entity_poly.pdbx_strand_id
1 'polypeptide(L)'
;MAAENKEIPVVSIVGKSDTGKTTLIEKIIPELTGRGYRVATIKHDVHGFEIDHKGKDSWRHKKAGASTTILSSPRQVAVVEDVEKDHEIAELRDKYIRNVDIILTEGFKKSRHPKIEVFRADLEGNIIFRNDEKLTAVVGDKPPDVNVPCFNRNDVNGIVDLIEARFLR
;
A
#
# COMPACT_ATOMS: atom_id res chain seq x y z
N MET A 1 -13.97 1.98 29.55
CA MET A 1 -13.17 3.02 28.87
C MET A 1 -13.16 2.68 27.40
N ALA A 2 -13.80 3.50 26.58
CA ALA A 2 -13.73 3.33 25.12
C ALA A 2 -12.26 3.56 24.70
N ALA A 3 -11.64 2.56 24.08
CA ALA A 3 -10.34 2.75 23.44
C ALA A 3 -10.51 3.91 22.46
N GLU A 4 -9.70 4.96 22.60
CA GLU A 4 -9.59 5.98 21.57
C GLU A 4 -9.34 5.28 20.25
N ASN A 5 -10.25 5.45 19.32
CA ASN A 5 -10.17 4.88 17.99
C ASN A 5 -9.09 5.66 17.22
N LYS A 6 -7.81 5.42 17.59
CA LYS A 6 -6.68 6.04 16.90
C LYS A 6 -6.77 5.63 15.44
N GLU A 7 -6.96 6.58 14.57
CA GLU A 7 -7.06 6.33 13.13
C GLU A 7 -5.78 5.63 12.66
N ILE A 8 -5.94 4.48 12.01
CA ILE A 8 -4.80 3.70 11.51
C ILE A 8 -4.10 4.54 10.45
N PRO A 9 -2.81 4.87 10.62
CA PRO A 9 -2.07 5.67 9.66
C PRO A 9 -1.94 4.95 8.32
N VAL A 10 -2.01 5.74 7.24
CA VAL A 10 -1.86 5.26 5.86
C VAL A 10 -0.65 5.95 5.24
N VAL A 11 0.22 5.17 4.62
CA VAL A 11 1.36 5.68 3.83
C VAL A 11 1.27 5.12 2.42
N SER A 12 1.21 6.01 1.43
CA SER A 12 1.07 5.64 0.03
C SER A 12 2.44 5.56 -0.65
N ILE A 13 2.78 4.37 -1.14
CA ILE A 13 3.97 4.16 -1.97
C ILE A 13 3.56 4.43 -3.43
N VAL A 14 4.08 5.52 -3.97
CA VAL A 14 3.71 6.06 -5.28
C VAL A 14 4.91 6.14 -6.22
N GLY A 15 4.66 6.45 -7.48
CA GLY A 15 5.67 6.55 -8.53
C GLY A 15 5.17 6.01 -9.85
N LYS A 16 5.97 6.14 -10.92
CA LYS A 16 5.66 5.58 -12.25
C LYS A 16 5.59 4.06 -12.21
N SER A 17 5.08 3.45 -13.28
CA SER A 17 5.20 1.99 -13.46
C SER A 17 6.67 1.59 -13.47
N ASP A 18 6.95 0.39 -12.99
CA ASP A 18 8.28 -0.24 -13.00
C ASP A 18 9.38 0.51 -12.24
N THR A 19 9.02 1.47 -11.37
CA THR A 19 9.99 2.15 -10.50
C THR A 19 10.45 1.29 -9.32
N GLY A 20 9.82 0.15 -9.03
CA GLY A 20 10.17 -0.73 -7.93
C GLY A 20 9.34 -0.50 -6.65
N LYS A 21 8.11 0.02 -6.76
CA LYS A 21 7.20 0.21 -5.62
C LYS A 21 6.94 -1.09 -4.87
N THR A 22 6.56 -2.14 -5.58
CA THR A 22 6.31 -3.47 -5.00
C THR A 22 7.55 -4.00 -4.29
N THR A 23 8.72 -3.91 -4.93
CA THR A 23 9.99 -4.33 -4.33
C THR A 23 10.34 -3.54 -3.06
N LEU A 24 10.01 -2.26 -3.01
CA LEU A 24 10.21 -1.46 -1.80
C LEU A 24 9.26 -1.92 -0.68
N ILE A 25 7.99 -2.12 -0.98
CA ILE A 25 6.99 -2.63 -0.01
C ILE A 25 7.42 -4.00 0.54
N GLU A 26 7.89 -4.91 -0.32
CA GLU A 26 8.41 -6.22 0.07
C GLU A 26 9.60 -6.16 1.03
N LYS A 27 10.38 -5.08 1.01
CA LYS A 27 11.47 -4.84 1.96
C LYS A 27 11.00 -4.15 3.25
N ILE A 28 10.07 -3.20 3.15
CA ILE A 28 9.54 -2.44 4.29
C ILE A 28 8.73 -3.34 5.23
N ILE A 29 7.90 -4.23 4.68
CA ILE A 29 7.02 -5.09 5.49
C ILE A 29 7.81 -5.94 6.50
N PRO A 30 8.84 -6.72 6.13
CA PRO A 30 9.62 -7.51 7.08
C PRO A 30 10.29 -6.67 8.15
N GLU A 31 10.78 -5.47 7.82
CA GLU A 31 11.39 -4.58 8.79
C GLU A 31 10.38 -4.04 9.80
N LEU A 32 9.20 -3.58 9.35
CA LEU A 32 8.12 -3.14 10.24
C LEU A 32 7.62 -4.28 11.14
N THR A 33 7.41 -5.47 10.57
CA THR A 33 6.95 -6.64 11.34
C THR A 33 8.02 -7.13 12.31
N GLY A 34 9.30 -7.06 11.95
CA GLY A 34 10.42 -7.33 12.83
C GLY A 34 10.50 -6.37 14.04
N ARG A 35 10.02 -5.13 13.88
CA ARG A 35 9.87 -4.14 14.95
C ARG A 35 8.57 -4.31 15.77
N GLY A 36 7.74 -5.30 15.45
CA GLY A 36 6.51 -5.64 16.17
C GLY A 36 5.24 -4.97 15.63
N TYR A 37 5.30 -4.25 14.51
CA TYR A 37 4.12 -3.62 13.91
C TYR A 37 3.34 -4.61 13.03
N ARG A 38 2.02 -4.52 13.08
CA ARG A 38 1.12 -5.26 12.20
C ARG A 38 0.81 -4.40 11.00
N VAL A 39 1.10 -4.90 9.81
CA VAL A 39 1.00 -4.16 8.54
C VAL A 39 -0.16 -4.70 7.70
N ALA A 40 -1.00 -3.81 7.19
CA ALA A 40 -1.90 -4.13 6.08
C ALA A 40 -1.40 -3.49 4.78
N THR A 41 -1.76 -4.07 3.66
CA THR A 41 -1.48 -3.50 2.34
C THR A 41 -2.75 -3.36 1.52
N ILE A 42 -2.84 -2.28 0.74
CA ILE A 42 -3.88 -2.10 -0.27
C ILE A 42 -3.19 -1.79 -1.59
N LYS A 43 -3.44 -2.60 -2.62
CA LYS A 43 -2.97 -2.33 -3.98
C LYS A 43 -4.15 -1.89 -4.82
N HIS A 44 -3.99 -0.75 -5.51
CA HIS A 44 -4.97 -0.25 -6.47
C HIS A 44 -4.53 -0.58 -7.89
N ASP A 45 -5.36 -1.31 -8.61
CA ASP A 45 -5.14 -1.66 -10.01
C ASP A 45 -6.33 -1.16 -10.86
N VAL A 46 -6.08 -0.15 -11.69
CA VAL A 46 -7.11 0.47 -12.55
C VAL A 46 -7.54 -0.40 -13.74
N HIS A 47 -6.76 -1.44 -14.04
CA HIS A 47 -7.03 -2.37 -15.14
C HIS A 47 -7.79 -3.62 -14.70
N GLY A 48 -8.09 -3.74 -13.41
CA GLY A 48 -8.66 -4.95 -12.80
C GLY A 48 -7.60 -6.02 -12.52
N PHE A 49 -8.00 -7.04 -11.78
CA PHE A 49 -7.13 -8.13 -11.36
C PHE A 49 -7.89 -9.44 -11.29
N GLU A 50 -7.17 -10.55 -11.38
CA GLU A 50 -7.66 -11.88 -11.05
C GLU A 50 -6.84 -12.42 -9.86
N ILE A 51 -7.51 -12.79 -8.77
CA ILE A 51 -6.87 -13.38 -7.58
C ILE A 51 -7.03 -14.89 -7.57
N ASP A 52 -8.15 -15.38 -8.11
CA ASP A 52 -8.49 -16.80 -8.06
C ASP A 52 -7.96 -17.57 -9.28
N HIS A 53 -7.65 -18.84 -9.08
CA HIS A 53 -7.15 -19.69 -10.16
C HIS A 53 -8.29 -20.21 -11.02
N LYS A 54 -8.21 -19.97 -12.33
CA LYS A 54 -9.16 -20.48 -13.32
C LYS A 54 -9.40 -22.00 -13.15
N GLY A 55 -10.68 -22.37 -13.05
CA GLY A 55 -11.12 -23.77 -12.93
C GLY A 55 -11.26 -24.29 -11.49
N LYS A 56 -10.83 -23.55 -10.47
CA LYS A 56 -11.11 -23.87 -9.06
C LYS A 56 -12.58 -23.58 -8.71
N ASP A 57 -13.09 -24.23 -7.66
CA ASP A 57 -14.52 -24.13 -7.30
C ASP A 57 -14.95 -22.69 -7.00
N SER A 58 -14.15 -21.93 -6.28
CA SER A 58 -14.40 -20.51 -6.01
C SER A 58 -14.48 -19.67 -7.28
N TRP A 59 -13.55 -19.89 -8.22
CA TRP A 59 -13.58 -19.24 -9.54
C TRP A 59 -14.86 -19.62 -10.32
N ARG A 60 -15.27 -20.90 -10.26
CA ARG A 60 -16.50 -21.40 -10.93
C ARG A 60 -17.74 -20.77 -10.32
N HIS A 61 -17.82 -20.64 -8.99
CA HIS A 61 -18.92 -19.95 -8.32
C HIS A 61 -19.02 -18.50 -8.78
N LYS A 62 -17.89 -17.79 -8.83
CA LYS A 62 -17.83 -16.40 -9.30
C LYS A 62 -18.29 -16.29 -10.77
N LYS A 63 -17.83 -17.16 -11.65
CA LYS A 63 -18.24 -17.21 -13.07
C LYS A 63 -19.71 -17.61 -13.27
N ALA A 64 -20.29 -18.35 -12.34
CA ALA A 64 -21.71 -18.70 -12.36
C ALA A 64 -22.63 -17.54 -11.93
N GLY A 65 -22.06 -16.39 -11.50
CA GLY A 65 -22.82 -15.18 -11.17
C GLY A 65 -22.89 -14.83 -9.68
N ALA A 66 -22.08 -15.48 -8.83
CA ALA A 66 -22.01 -15.07 -7.43
C ALA A 66 -21.40 -13.67 -7.33
N SER A 67 -22.13 -12.70 -6.72
CA SER A 67 -21.65 -11.35 -6.48
C SER A 67 -20.50 -11.31 -5.46
N THR A 68 -20.49 -12.25 -4.52
CA THR A 68 -19.44 -12.38 -3.51
C THR A 68 -19.04 -13.84 -3.36
N THR A 69 -17.76 -14.13 -3.34
CA THR A 69 -17.21 -15.44 -3.02
C THR A 69 -16.25 -15.32 -1.85
N ILE A 70 -16.43 -16.15 -0.84
CA ILE A 70 -15.57 -16.21 0.34
C ILE A 70 -14.90 -17.57 0.41
N LEU A 71 -13.58 -17.58 0.48
CA LEU A 71 -12.78 -18.77 0.78
C LEU A 71 -12.34 -18.67 2.23
N SER A 72 -12.61 -19.70 3.01
CA SER A 72 -12.26 -19.75 4.42
C SER A 72 -11.49 -21.02 4.75
N SER A 73 -10.44 -20.86 5.53
CA SER A 73 -9.64 -21.94 6.10
C SER A 73 -9.35 -21.63 7.59
N PRO A 74 -8.77 -22.57 8.37
CA PRO A 74 -8.39 -22.29 9.76
C PRO A 74 -7.37 -21.16 9.93
N ARG A 75 -6.70 -20.72 8.86
CA ARG A 75 -5.61 -19.73 8.92
C ARG A 75 -5.81 -18.52 8.03
N GLN A 76 -6.72 -18.56 7.08
CA GLN A 76 -6.88 -17.52 6.06
C GLN A 76 -8.33 -17.37 5.63
N VAL A 77 -8.71 -16.15 5.35
CA VAL A 77 -9.96 -15.80 4.65
C VAL A 77 -9.60 -14.95 3.44
N ALA A 78 -10.19 -15.26 2.28
CA ALA A 78 -10.17 -14.42 1.10
C ALA A 78 -11.59 -14.06 0.70
N VAL A 79 -11.79 -12.81 0.30
CA VAL A 79 -13.08 -12.28 -0.17
C VAL A 79 -12.88 -11.71 -1.56
N VAL A 80 -13.70 -12.16 -2.51
CA VAL A 80 -13.79 -11.58 -3.86
C VAL A 80 -15.22 -11.10 -4.04
N GLU A 81 -15.38 -9.79 -4.15
CA GLU A 81 -16.67 -9.11 -4.20
C GLU A 81 -16.73 -8.20 -5.43
N ASP A 82 -17.87 -8.23 -6.14
CA ASP A 82 -18.14 -7.23 -7.19
C ASP A 82 -18.47 -5.90 -6.55
N VAL A 83 -17.95 -4.84 -7.12
CA VAL A 83 -18.21 -3.48 -6.68
C VAL A 83 -18.69 -2.63 -7.85
N GLU A 84 -19.58 -1.67 -7.58
CA GLU A 84 -20.14 -0.80 -8.62
C GLU A 84 -19.26 0.44 -8.87
N LYS A 85 -18.36 0.75 -7.95
CA LYS A 85 -17.46 1.91 -8.02
C LYS A 85 -16.11 1.58 -7.41
N ASP A 86 -15.11 2.35 -7.80
CA ASP A 86 -13.82 2.33 -7.13
C ASP A 86 -13.95 2.82 -5.67
N HIS A 87 -13.31 2.12 -4.74
CA HIS A 87 -13.37 2.44 -3.32
C HIS A 87 -12.23 3.35 -2.91
N GLU A 88 -12.56 4.33 -2.08
CA GLU A 88 -11.57 5.13 -1.36
C GLU A 88 -10.87 4.28 -0.28
N ILE A 89 -9.62 4.66 0.07
CA ILE A 89 -8.84 3.94 1.09
C ILE A 89 -9.59 3.83 2.42
N ALA A 90 -10.32 4.89 2.81
CA ALA A 90 -11.11 4.89 4.04
C ALA A 90 -12.22 3.83 4.01
N GLU A 91 -12.93 3.68 2.89
CA GLU A 91 -13.98 2.66 2.72
C GLU A 91 -13.38 1.24 2.84
N LEU A 92 -12.23 0.98 2.19
CA LEU A 92 -11.54 -0.31 2.27
C LEU A 92 -11.01 -0.59 3.68
N ARG A 93 -10.41 0.42 4.33
CA ARG A 93 -9.96 0.31 5.72
C ARG A 93 -11.10 -0.07 6.64
N ASP A 94 -12.20 0.67 6.59
CA ASP A 94 -13.31 0.51 7.53
C ASP A 94 -14.06 -0.82 7.30
N LYS A 95 -14.09 -1.32 6.09
CA LYS A 95 -14.77 -2.57 5.74
C LYS A 95 -13.91 -3.80 6.01
N TYR A 96 -12.62 -3.78 5.67
CA TYR A 96 -11.80 -4.99 5.60
C TYR A 96 -10.60 -5.04 6.56
N ILE A 97 -10.14 -3.89 7.09
CA ILE A 97 -8.90 -3.86 7.86
C ILE A 97 -9.19 -3.74 9.35
N ARG A 98 -8.64 -4.67 10.14
CA ARG A 98 -8.76 -4.73 11.60
C ARG A 98 -7.42 -5.10 12.23
N ASN A 99 -7.17 -4.59 13.42
CA ASN A 99 -6.03 -5.01 14.26
C ASN A 99 -4.67 -4.86 13.58
N VAL A 100 -4.44 -3.74 12.88
CA VAL A 100 -3.14 -3.38 12.29
C VAL A 100 -2.69 -2.02 12.81
N ASP A 101 -1.39 -1.76 12.73
CA ASP A 101 -0.78 -0.55 13.24
C ASP A 101 -0.51 0.45 12.10
N ILE A 102 -0.40 -0.02 10.85
CA ILE A 102 -0.18 0.81 9.66
C ILE A 102 -0.77 0.16 8.41
N ILE A 103 -1.20 0.99 7.47
CA ILE A 103 -1.60 0.59 6.13
C ILE A 103 -0.59 1.15 5.13
N LEU A 104 0.02 0.29 4.32
CA LEU A 104 0.81 0.68 3.16
C LEU A 104 -0.04 0.52 1.90
N THR A 105 -0.13 1.56 1.06
CA THR A 105 -0.84 1.43 -0.21
C THR A 105 0.12 1.47 -1.38
N GLU A 106 -0.12 0.64 -2.40
CA GLU A 106 0.54 0.73 -3.69
C GLU A 106 -0.43 1.34 -4.72
N GLY A 107 -0.04 2.43 -5.32
CA GLY A 107 -0.90 3.19 -6.23
C GLY A 107 -1.58 4.38 -5.53
N PHE A 108 -2.89 4.53 -5.67
CA PHE A 108 -3.66 5.61 -5.05
C PHE A 108 -3.02 7.01 -5.18
N LYS A 109 -2.52 7.34 -6.38
CA LYS A 109 -1.76 8.58 -6.65
C LYS A 109 -2.52 9.85 -6.26
N LYS A 110 -3.85 9.82 -6.34
CA LYS A 110 -4.74 10.95 -6.03
C LYS A 110 -5.13 11.02 -4.55
N SER A 111 -4.71 10.06 -3.73
CA SER A 111 -5.06 10.07 -2.30
C SER A 111 -4.46 11.28 -1.58
N ARG A 112 -5.10 11.67 -0.47
CA ARG A 112 -4.64 12.76 0.40
C ARG A 112 -3.72 12.27 1.53
N HIS A 113 -3.34 11.01 1.51
CA HIS A 113 -2.45 10.42 2.51
C HIS A 113 -0.98 10.78 2.25
N PRO A 114 -0.12 10.73 3.28
CA PRO A 114 1.33 10.84 3.13
C PRO A 114 1.87 9.93 2.06
N LYS A 115 2.81 10.44 1.25
CA LYS A 115 3.37 9.74 0.10
C LYS A 115 4.87 9.54 0.23
N ILE A 116 5.33 8.34 -0.10
CA ILE A 116 6.73 8.05 -0.39
C ILE A 116 6.83 7.75 -1.88
N GLU A 117 7.52 8.59 -2.64
CA GLU A 117 7.67 8.39 -4.08
C GLU A 117 8.90 7.56 -4.40
N VAL A 118 8.67 6.46 -5.12
CA VAL A 118 9.77 5.64 -5.66
C VAL A 118 10.16 6.18 -7.03
N PHE A 119 11.40 6.61 -7.14
CA PHE A 119 11.96 7.26 -8.31
C PHE A 119 13.10 6.42 -8.93
N ARG A 120 13.17 6.43 -10.25
CA ARG A 120 14.27 5.87 -11.04
C ARG A 120 14.76 6.90 -12.05
N ALA A 121 16.05 7.21 -11.99
CA ALA A 121 16.66 8.21 -12.88
C ALA A 121 16.72 7.76 -14.36
N ASP A 122 16.76 6.44 -14.60
CA ASP A 122 16.82 5.84 -15.94
C ASP A 122 15.42 5.72 -16.62
N LEU A 123 14.35 5.82 -15.86
CA LEU A 123 13.00 5.90 -16.39
C LEU A 123 12.63 7.38 -16.56
N GLU A 124 12.85 7.92 -17.75
CA GLU A 124 12.57 9.33 -18.11
C GLU A 124 11.55 10.00 -17.20
N GLY A 125 11.97 10.83 -16.29
CA GLY A 125 10.98 11.54 -15.51
C GLY A 125 11.46 12.25 -14.26
N ASN A 126 10.82 13.37 -14.06
CA ASN A 126 10.84 14.14 -12.83
C ASN A 126 10.02 13.45 -11.74
N ILE A 127 10.28 13.81 -10.49
CA ILE A 127 9.42 13.52 -9.35
C ILE A 127 8.01 14.00 -9.66
N ILE A 128 7.02 13.09 -9.61
CA ILE A 128 5.62 13.39 -9.94
C ILE A 128 5.00 14.28 -8.87
N PHE A 129 5.35 14.01 -7.59
CA PHE A 129 4.74 14.66 -6.43
C PHE A 129 5.62 15.75 -5.81
N ARG A 130 6.57 16.33 -6.57
CA ARG A 130 7.49 17.38 -6.10
C ARG A 130 6.80 18.52 -5.33
N ASN A 131 5.63 18.94 -5.78
CA ASN A 131 4.86 20.04 -5.22
C ASN A 131 3.65 19.57 -4.38
N ASP A 132 3.57 18.29 -4.05
CA ASP A 132 2.51 17.75 -3.21
C ASP A 132 2.92 17.89 -1.73
N GLU A 133 2.12 18.60 -0.95
CA GLU A 133 2.33 18.79 0.49
C GLU A 133 2.35 17.45 1.27
N LYS A 134 1.82 16.40 0.70
CA LYS A 134 1.81 15.05 1.26
C LYS A 134 3.05 14.23 0.89
N LEU A 135 3.93 14.74 0.02
CA LEU A 135 5.19 14.08 -0.24
C LEU A 135 6.05 14.09 1.04
N THR A 136 6.35 12.91 1.54
CA THR A 136 7.04 12.72 2.82
C THR A 136 8.51 12.34 2.62
N ALA A 137 8.79 11.57 1.55
CA ALA A 137 10.13 11.16 1.19
C ALA A 137 10.18 10.73 -0.28
N VAL A 138 11.40 10.68 -0.82
CA VAL A 138 11.72 10.09 -2.12
C VAL A 138 12.69 8.94 -1.92
N VAL A 139 12.46 7.82 -2.61
CA VAL A 139 13.34 6.64 -2.59
C VAL A 139 13.86 6.38 -3.99
N GLY A 140 15.17 6.37 -4.17
CA GLY A 140 15.78 6.15 -5.48
C GLY A 140 17.30 6.07 -5.45
N ASP A 141 17.91 5.76 -6.60
CA ASP A 141 19.37 5.58 -6.70
C ASP A 141 20.13 6.93 -6.76
N LYS A 142 19.47 7.94 -7.32
CA LYS A 142 20.02 9.31 -7.40
C LYS A 142 18.94 10.25 -6.85
N PRO A 143 19.15 10.77 -5.64
CA PRO A 143 18.15 11.68 -5.05
C PRO A 143 18.03 12.93 -5.93
N PRO A 144 16.80 13.30 -6.32
CA PRO A 144 16.56 14.56 -6.99
C PRO A 144 16.68 15.72 -6.00
N ASP A 145 16.81 16.92 -6.52
CA ASP A 145 16.71 18.15 -5.71
C ASP A 145 15.26 18.37 -5.26
N VAL A 146 14.93 17.96 -4.04
CA VAL A 146 13.60 18.09 -3.42
C VAL A 146 13.75 18.43 -1.92
N ASN A 147 12.76 19.11 -1.36
CA ASN A 147 12.75 19.56 0.04
C ASN A 147 12.26 18.48 1.04
N VAL A 148 12.40 17.21 0.71
CA VAL A 148 12.04 16.08 1.58
C VAL A 148 13.20 15.10 1.70
N PRO A 149 13.25 14.27 2.76
CA PRO A 149 14.28 13.23 2.89
C PRO A 149 14.34 12.33 1.66
N CYS A 150 15.57 12.01 1.23
CA CYS A 150 15.84 11.11 0.12
C CYS A 150 16.61 9.90 0.63
N PHE A 151 16.17 8.71 0.26
CA PHE A 151 16.76 7.44 0.65
C PHE A 151 17.21 6.63 -0.57
N ASN A 152 18.28 5.87 -0.41
CA ASN A 152 18.60 4.81 -1.35
C ASN A 152 17.60 3.66 -1.19
N ARG A 153 17.31 2.93 -2.26
CA ARG A 153 16.37 1.78 -2.26
C ARG A 153 16.77 0.66 -1.30
N ASN A 154 18.05 0.62 -0.91
CA ASN A 154 18.56 -0.39 0.01
C ASN A 154 18.63 0.12 1.45
N ASP A 155 18.37 1.40 1.69
CA ASP A 155 18.29 1.99 3.03
C ASP A 155 16.90 1.76 3.65
N VAL A 156 16.55 0.50 3.82
CA VAL A 156 15.25 0.09 4.37
C VAL A 156 15.08 0.58 5.80
N ASN A 157 16.14 0.52 6.61
CA ASN A 157 16.11 0.98 7.99
C ASN A 157 15.80 2.48 8.08
N GLY A 158 16.49 3.32 7.31
CA GLY A 158 16.24 4.76 7.31
C GLY A 158 14.81 5.11 6.86
N ILE A 159 14.27 4.37 5.88
CA ILE A 159 12.88 4.55 5.43
C ILE A 159 11.89 4.16 6.54
N VAL A 160 12.12 3.04 7.21
CA VAL A 160 11.24 2.57 8.30
C VAL A 160 11.37 3.46 9.54
N ASP A 161 12.57 3.96 9.87
CA ASP A 161 12.77 4.95 10.94
C ASP A 161 11.94 6.23 10.69
N LEU A 162 11.90 6.71 9.45
CA LEU A 162 11.06 7.84 9.07
C LEU A 162 9.57 7.52 9.26
N ILE A 163 9.12 6.35 8.79
CA ILE A 163 7.72 5.91 8.92
C ILE A 163 7.34 5.83 10.40
N GLU A 164 8.16 5.19 11.20
CA GLU A 164 7.93 5.01 12.63
C GLU A 164 7.85 6.35 13.36
N ALA A 165 8.82 7.23 13.13
CA ALA A 165 8.88 8.53 13.78
C ALA A 165 7.71 9.45 13.42
N ARG A 166 7.17 9.36 12.21
CA ARG A 166 6.10 10.26 11.74
C ARG A 166 4.69 9.73 11.95
N PHE A 167 4.51 8.42 11.98
CA PHE A 167 3.17 7.84 11.89
C PHE A 167 2.84 6.82 12.99
N LEU A 168 3.84 6.25 13.69
CA LEU A 168 3.61 5.14 14.62
C LEU A 168 3.89 5.47 16.10
N ARG A 169 4.56 6.59 16.37
CA ARG A 169 4.87 7.06 17.73
C ARG A 169 3.82 8.04 18.26
#